data_7d3f40e4c6ba2e10656f37ab72332e89
#
_entry.id   7d3f40e4c6ba2e10656f37ab72332e89
#
_cell.length_a   1.000
_cell.length_b   1.000
_cell.length_c   1.000
_cell.angle_alpha   90.00
_cell.angle_beta   90.00
_cell.angle_gamma   90.00
#
_symmetry.space_group_name_H-M   'P 1'
#
loop_
_entity.id
_entity.type
_entity.pdbx_description
1 polymer ?
#
loop_
_entity_poly.entity_id
_entity_poly.type
_entity_poly.pdbx_seq_one_letter_code
_entity_poly.pdbx_strand_id
1 'polypeptide(L)'
;LLGQAPGLPFFLGSLGGTIRAVISQKSANIFKADDIWIVNDSTICGSHLNDITVFAPVFIDKKLRGFAGAKAHCNDVGAKDPGYVGDTTDIFQEGLRIGPTRIVHAGNIDQQIMDLIALNSRFPTAIVGDLMAQFTACRTGVDCFQSIVERFGWTQVSLSIDEIFRQAEEMDKESV
;
A
#
# COMPACT_ATOMS: atom_id res chain seq x y z
N LEU A 1 4.80 2.60 -11.75
CA LEU A 1 5.66 2.10 -10.71
C LEU A 1 7.10 2.51 -10.98
N LEU A 2 7.70 3.31 -10.10
CA LEU A 2 9.07 3.84 -10.31
C LEU A 2 10.16 2.89 -9.82
N GLY A 3 9.86 2.10 -8.82
CA GLY A 3 10.78 1.15 -8.25
C GLY A 3 10.04 0.14 -7.38
N GLN A 4 10.65 -1.00 -7.18
CA GLN A 4 10.07 -2.10 -6.41
C GLN A 4 11.15 -2.93 -5.73
N ALA A 5 10.81 -3.52 -4.59
CA ALA A 5 11.59 -4.58 -3.99
C ALA A 5 11.16 -5.94 -4.58
N PRO A 6 12.02 -6.97 -4.52
CA PRO A 6 11.65 -8.34 -4.88
C PRO A 6 10.42 -8.80 -4.09
N GLY A 7 9.46 -9.43 -4.77
CA GLY A 7 8.22 -9.91 -4.16
C GLY A 7 7.37 -10.67 -5.16
N LEU A 8 6.13 -10.97 -4.78
CA LEU A 8 5.18 -11.64 -5.66
C LEU A 8 4.77 -10.70 -6.81
N PRO A 9 4.97 -11.09 -8.08
CA PRO A 9 4.66 -10.25 -9.25
C PRO A 9 3.20 -9.78 -9.26
N PHE A 10 2.27 -10.59 -8.78
CA PHE A 10 0.86 -10.27 -8.66
C PHE A 10 0.60 -9.02 -7.80
N PHE A 11 1.33 -8.85 -6.70
CA PHE A 11 1.17 -7.69 -5.83
C PHE A 11 1.65 -6.40 -6.49
N LEU A 12 2.67 -6.48 -7.32
CA LEU A 12 3.19 -5.32 -8.05
C LEU A 12 2.15 -4.74 -9.02
N GLY A 13 1.46 -5.60 -9.75
CA GLY A 13 0.39 -5.19 -10.68
C GLY A 13 -0.79 -4.54 -9.96
N SER A 14 -1.18 -5.07 -8.79
CA SER A 14 -2.35 -4.63 -8.04
C SER A 14 -2.12 -3.39 -7.17
N LEU A 15 -0.89 -3.16 -6.67
CA LEU A 15 -0.59 -2.07 -5.74
C LEU A 15 -0.92 -0.68 -6.31
N GLY A 16 -0.43 -0.39 -7.52
CA GLY A 16 -0.71 0.88 -8.18
C GLY A 16 -2.19 1.07 -8.52
N GLY A 17 -2.88 0.00 -8.90
CA GLY A 17 -4.33 -0.01 -9.12
C GLY A 17 -5.11 0.33 -7.86
N THR A 18 -4.76 -0.31 -6.74
CA THR A 18 -5.35 -0.07 -5.43
C THR A 18 -5.22 1.41 -5.02
N ILE A 19 -4.02 1.99 -5.09
CA ILE A 19 -3.80 3.39 -4.70
C ILE A 19 -4.61 4.34 -5.60
N ARG A 20 -4.65 4.12 -6.92
CA ARG A 20 -5.48 4.92 -7.86
C ARG A 20 -6.96 4.82 -7.52
N ALA A 21 -7.46 3.63 -7.20
CA ALA A 21 -8.86 3.45 -6.81
C ALA A 21 -9.19 4.20 -5.51
N VAL A 22 -8.30 4.18 -4.52
CA VAL A 22 -8.47 4.96 -3.28
C VAL A 22 -8.48 6.46 -3.57
N ILE A 23 -7.57 6.96 -4.41
CA ILE A 23 -7.53 8.39 -4.79
C ILE A 23 -8.84 8.81 -5.48
N SER A 24 -9.37 7.96 -6.36
CA SER A 24 -10.62 8.27 -7.08
C SER A 24 -11.84 8.33 -6.15
N GLN A 25 -11.87 7.47 -5.12
CA GLN A 25 -12.97 7.44 -4.15
C GLN A 25 -12.91 8.56 -3.10
N LYS A 26 -11.72 8.91 -2.65
CA LYS A 26 -11.51 9.78 -1.48
C LYS A 26 -11.06 11.20 -1.83
N SER A 27 -10.64 11.46 -3.07
CA SER A 27 -9.95 12.69 -3.46
C SER A 27 -8.51 12.80 -2.90
N ALA A 28 -7.62 13.42 -3.67
CA ALA A 28 -6.20 13.51 -3.31
C ALA A 28 -5.91 14.45 -2.13
N ASN A 29 -6.82 15.35 -1.79
CA ASN A 29 -6.62 16.37 -0.75
C ASN A 29 -6.70 15.84 0.69
N ILE A 30 -7.16 14.60 0.89
CA ILE A 30 -7.21 14.00 2.23
C ILE A 30 -5.86 13.47 2.70
N PHE A 31 -4.92 13.21 1.78
CA PHE A 31 -3.61 12.69 2.12
C PHE A 31 -2.74 13.80 2.71
N LYS A 32 -2.03 13.49 3.78
CA LYS A 32 -1.11 14.40 4.45
C LYS A 32 0.23 13.73 4.66
N ALA A 33 1.28 14.53 4.81
CA ALA A 33 2.60 14.01 5.17
C ALA A 33 2.52 13.19 6.49
N ASP A 34 3.34 12.16 6.58
CA ASP A 34 3.46 11.26 7.73
C ASP A 34 2.20 10.43 8.07
N ASP A 35 1.17 10.51 7.22
CA ASP A 35 0.04 9.58 7.29
C ASP A 35 0.40 8.22 6.64
N ILE A 36 -0.20 7.15 7.16
CA ILE A 36 -0.23 5.86 6.47
C ILE A 36 -1.67 5.39 6.37
N TRP A 37 -2.01 4.86 5.20
CA TRP A 37 -3.32 4.32 4.89
C TRP A 37 -3.25 2.81 4.74
N ILE A 38 -4.33 2.13 5.12
CA ILE A 38 -4.51 0.69 5.01
C ILE A 38 -5.78 0.38 4.24
N VAL A 39 -5.77 -0.68 3.45
CA VAL A 39 -6.93 -1.21 2.74
C VAL A 39 -6.72 -2.67 2.37
N ASN A 40 -7.77 -3.50 2.49
CA ASN A 40 -7.77 -4.86 1.98
C ASN A 40 -9.07 -5.22 1.25
N ASP A 41 -10.00 -4.28 1.11
CA ASP A 41 -11.26 -4.49 0.40
C ASP A 41 -11.00 -5.01 -1.02
N SER A 42 -11.44 -6.25 -1.32
CA SER A 42 -11.20 -6.92 -2.59
C SER A 42 -11.81 -6.18 -3.79
N THR A 43 -12.86 -5.38 -3.59
CA THR A 43 -13.44 -4.53 -4.64
C THR A 43 -12.52 -3.38 -5.07
N ILE A 44 -11.53 -3.07 -4.25
CA ILE A 44 -10.52 -2.03 -4.47
C ILE A 44 -9.17 -2.67 -4.80
N CYS A 45 -8.78 -3.69 -4.03
CA CYS A 45 -7.46 -4.33 -4.11
C CYS A 45 -7.40 -5.47 -5.14
N GLY A 46 -8.55 -6.02 -5.55
CA GLY A 46 -8.66 -7.12 -6.50
C GLY A 46 -8.01 -8.43 -6.06
N SER A 47 -7.94 -8.71 -4.74
CA SER A 47 -7.31 -9.88 -4.14
C SER A 47 -7.99 -10.29 -2.84
N HIS A 48 -7.45 -11.30 -2.13
CA HIS A 48 -8.00 -11.78 -0.86
C HIS A 48 -7.97 -10.71 0.23
N LEU A 49 -8.84 -10.83 1.25
CA LEU A 49 -8.81 -9.93 2.41
C LEU A 49 -7.52 -10.05 3.23
N ASN A 50 -6.84 -11.20 3.13
CA ASN A 50 -5.50 -11.40 3.72
C ASN A 50 -4.43 -10.49 3.09
N ASP A 51 -4.64 -10.05 1.84
CA ASP A 51 -3.66 -9.23 1.09
C ASP A 51 -3.79 -7.76 1.48
N ILE A 52 -3.28 -7.44 2.64
CA ILE A 52 -3.34 -6.07 3.16
C ILE A 52 -2.39 -5.17 2.39
N THR A 53 -2.94 -4.10 1.85
CA THR A 53 -2.18 -3.01 1.22
C THR A 53 -2.04 -1.84 2.19
N VAL A 54 -0.81 -1.39 2.38
CA VAL A 54 -0.46 -0.22 3.17
C VAL A 54 0.27 0.77 2.28
N PHE A 55 -0.02 2.06 2.39
CA PHE A 55 0.68 3.07 1.60
C PHE A 55 0.78 4.42 2.33
N ALA A 56 1.87 5.13 2.08
CA ALA A 56 2.17 6.45 2.60
C ALA A 56 2.31 7.46 1.46
N PRO A 57 1.74 8.67 1.57
CA PRO A 57 1.91 9.70 0.57
C PRO A 57 3.31 10.31 0.62
N VAL A 58 3.89 10.57 -0.55
CA VAL A 58 5.19 11.22 -0.71
C VAL A 58 4.97 12.69 -1.06
N PHE A 59 5.40 13.57 -0.18
CA PHE A 59 5.35 15.02 -0.39
C PHE A 59 6.73 15.59 -0.66
N ILE A 60 6.84 16.42 -1.71
CA ILE A 60 8.01 17.24 -2.03
C ILE A 60 7.51 18.70 -2.17
N ASP A 61 8.15 19.63 -1.47
CA ASP A 61 7.75 21.06 -1.46
C ASP A 61 6.26 21.24 -1.18
N LYS A 62 5.73 20.51 -0.20
CA LYS A 62 4.32 20.51 0.20
C LYS A 62 3.33 20.05 -0.89
N LYS A 63 3.81 19.46 -1.97
CA LYS A 63 2.99 18.91 -3.05
C LYS A 63 3.05 17.38 -3.02
N LEU A 64 1.90 16.73 -3.09
CA LEU A 64 1.82 15.29 -3.25
C LEU A 64 2.43 14.90 -4.60
N ARG A 65 3.45 14.04 -4.58
CA ARG A 65 4.20 13.61 -5.77
C ARG A 65 4.04 12.13 -6.10
N GLY A 66 3.67 11.33 -5.11
CA GLY A 66 3.50 9.90 -5.28
C GLY A 66 3.15 9.21 -3.97
N PHE A 67 3.34 7.90 -3.96
CA PHE A 67 3.09 7.06 -2.80
C PHE A 67 4.19 5.99 -2.69
N ALA A 68 4.58 5.70 -1.46
CA ALA A 68 5.31 4.49 -1.12
C ALA A 68 4.32 3.47 -0.58
N GLY A 69 4.35 2.23 -1.06
CA GLY A 69 3.38 1.21 -0.66
C GLY A 69 4.00 -0.16 -0.46
N ALA A 70 3.40 -0.93 0.42
CA ALA A 70 3.69 -2.33 0.68
C ALA A 70 2.39 -3.14 0.63
N LYS A 71 2.46 -4.35 0.09
CA LYS A 71 1.36 -5.31 0.09
C LYS A 71 1.88 -6.65 0.55
N ALA A 72 1.23 -7.24 1.53
CA ALA A 72 1.61 -8.53 2.08
C ALA A 72 0.38 -9.39 2.36
N HIS A 73 0.54 -10.70 2.20
CA HIS A 73 -0.45 -11.68 2.59
C HIS A 73 -0.29 -12.00 4.07
N CYS A 74 -1.25 -11.56 4.88
CA CYS A 74 -1.30 -11.85 6.31
C CYS A 74 -1.92 -13.23 6.56
N ASN A 75 -1.41 -13.95 7.54
CA ASN A 75 -1.85 -15.31 7.82
C ASN A 75 -3.31 -15.43 8.23
N ASP A 76 -3.86 -14.43 8.92
CA ASP A 76 -5.23 -14.48 9.40
C ASP A 76 -5.78 -13.08 9.65
N VAL A 77 -6.92 -12.80 9.06
CA VAL A 77 -7.70 -11.57 9.24
C VAL A 77 -9.12 -11.88 9.75
N GLY A 78 -9.28 -13.04 10.41
CA GLY A 78 -10.57 -13.47 10.98
C GLY A 78 -11.48 -14.21 10.00
N ALA A 79 -10.89 -14.82 8.97
CA ALA A 79 -11.61 -15.69 8.04
C ALA A 79 -12.19 -16.93 8.72
N LYS A 80 -13.07 -17.65 8.01
CA LYS A 80 -13.58 -18.96 8.40
C LYS A 80 -12.44 -19.90 8.84
N ASP A 81 -11.38 -19.96 8.03
CA ASP A 81 -10.14 -20.69 8.33
C ASP A 81 -8.93 -19.74 8.16
N PRO A 82 -7.83 -19.94 8.91
CA PRO A 82 -6.63 -19.12 8.73
C PRO A 82 -5.97 -19.38 7.36
N GLY A 83 -5.33 -18.35 6.82
CA GLY A 83 -4.68 -18.42 5.51
C GLY A 83 -5.67 -18.25 4.36
N TYR A 84 -5.35 -18.84 3.22
CA TYR A 84 -6.21 -18.82 2.05
C TYR A 84 -7.32 -19.87 2.15
N VAL A 85 -8.56 -19.44 1.97
CA VAL A 85 -9.75 -20.31 1.98
C VAL A 85 -10.31 -20.35 0.56
N GLY A 86 -10.23 -21.53 -0.09
CA GLY A 86 -10.69 -21.72 -1.47
C GLY A 86 -12.18 -22.10 -1.60
N ASP A 87 -12.89 -22.28 -0.49
CA ASP A 87 -14.27 -22.77 -0.43
C ASP A 87 -15.27 -21.78 0.18
N THR A 88 -14.90 -20.51 0.27
CA THR A 88 -15.80 -19.43 0.69
C THR A 88 -16.85 -19.16 -0.38
N THR A 89 -18.07 -18.91 0.05
CA THR A 89 -19.20 -18.57 -0.82
C THR A 89 -19.62 -17.12 -0.69
N ASP A 90 -19.07 -16.41 0.30
CA ASP A 90 -19.38 -15.02 0.58
C ASP A 90 -18.13 -14.32 1.16
N ILE A 91 -17.94 -13.05 0.80
CA ILE A 91 -16.80 -12.24 1.25
C ILE A 91 -16.69 -12.11 2.77
N PHE A 92 -17.82 -12.17 3.49
CA PHE A 92 -17.83 -12.09 4.96
C PHE A 92 -17.25 -13.34 5.63
N GLN A 93 -17.07 -14.43 4.90
CA GLN A 93 -16.36 -15.63 5.38
C GLN A 93 -14.84 -15.49 5.27
N GLU A 94 -14.35 -14.47 4.55
CA GLU A 94 -12.92 -14.22 4.32
C GLU A 94 -12.27 -13.32 5.39
N GLY A 95 -13.05 -12.80 6.32
CA GLY A 95 -12.55 -12.07 7.48
C GLY A 95 -12.83 -10.58 7.48
N LEU A 96 -12.01 -9.85 8.22
CA LEU A 96 -12.16 -8.41 8.42
C LEU A 96 -11.90 -7.66 7.11
N ARG A 97 -12.93 -6.97 6.63
CA ARG A 97 -12.86 -6.12 5.43
C ARG A 97 -12.58 -4.68 5.85
N ILE A 98 -11.46 -4.15 5.40
CA ILE A 98 -10.99 -2.79 5.70
C ILE A 98 -11.05 -1.97 4.42
N GLY A 99 -11.98 -1.02 4.35
CA GLY A 99 -11.98 0.02 3.31
C GLY A 99 -10.81 0.99 3.50
N PRO A 100 -10.63 1.96 2.57
CA PRO A 100 -9.54 2.94 2.69
C PRO A 100 -9.59 3.70 4.02
N THR A 101 -8.69 3.35 4.93
CA THR A 101 -8.66 3.84 6.32
C THR A 101 -7.29 4.40 6.62
N ARG A 102 -7.22 5.58 7.27
CA ARG A 102 -5.97 6.13 7.76
C ARG A 102 -5.64 5.51 9.10
N ILE A 103 -4.56 4.74 9.16
CA ILE A 103 -4.13 4.00 10.36
C ILE A 103 -2.97 4.67 11.10
N VAL A 104 -2.20 5.54 10.40
CA VAL A 104 -1.21 6.41 11.03
C VAL A 104 -1.59 7.85 10.71
N HIS A 105 -1.67 8.68 11.74
CA HIS A 105 -2.05 10.09 11.68
C HIS A 105 -0.84 10.95 12.06
N ALA A 106 -0.23 11.65 11.11
CA ALA A 106 0.95 12.49 11.35
C ALA A 106 2.02 11.76 12.18
N GLY A 107 2.37 10.54 11.76
CA GLY A 107 3.39 9.70 12.41
C GLY A 107 2.89 8.85 13.60
N ASN A 108 1.70 9.11 14.14
CA ASN A 108 1.15 8.41 15.30
C ASN A 108 0.18 7.31 14.85
N ILE A 109 0.39 6.09 15.33
CA ILE A 109 -0.47 4.95 15.05
C ILE A 109 -1.80 5.12 15.79
N ASP A 110 -2.91 4.90 15.09
CA ASP A 110 -4.23 4.77 15.69
C ASP A 110 -4.34 3.40 16.38
N GLN A 111 -4.15 3.40 17.70
CA GLN A 111 -4.14 2.18 18.50
C GLN A 111 -5.49 1.47 18.49
N GLN A 112 -6.59 2.20 18.35
CA GLN A 112 -7.93 1.60 18.34
C GLN A 112 -8.13 0.75 17.08
N ILE A 113 -7.64 1.24 15.93
CA ILE A 113 -7.68 0.48 14.67
C ILE A 113 -6.74 -0.72 14.74
N MET A 114 -5.53 -0.56 15.29
CA MET A 114 -4.60 -1.68 15.48
C MET A 114 -5.19 -2.76 16.39
N ASP A 115 -5.79 -2.38 17.50
CA ASP A 115 -6.43 -3.31 18.44
C ASP A 115 -7.62 -4.02 17.80
N LEU A 116 -8.41 -3.32 16.99
CA LEU A 116 -9.52 -3.92 16.23
C LEU A 116 -9.01 -4.99 15.26
N ILE A 117 -7.94 -4.71 14.51
CA ILE A 117 -7.34 -5.67 13.58
C ILE A 117 -6.78 -6.86 14.35
N ALA A 118 -6.02 -6.63 15.42
CA ALA A 118 -5.43 -7.67 16.23
C ALA A 118 -6.48 -8.60 16.88
N LEU A 119 -7.59 -8.02 17.36
CA LEU A 119 -8.69 -8.77 17.98
C LEU A 119 -9.41 -9.71 16.99
N ASN A 120 -9.41 -9.35 15.71
CA ASN A 120 -10.02 -10.15 14.63
C ASN A 120 -9.07 -11.21 14.05
N SER A 121 -7.86 -11.37 14.58
CA SER A 121 -6.90 -12.39 14.15
C SER A 121 -6.68 -13.43 15.25
N ARG A 122 -6.57 -14.71 14.86
CA ARG A 122 -6.12 -15.80 15.75
C ARG A 122 -4.64 -15.69 16.10
N PHE A 123 -3.89 -14.87 15.32
CA PHE A 123 -2.46 -14.62 15.50
C PHE A 123 -2.17 -13.12 15.71
N PRO A 124 -2.69 -12.50 16.79
CA PRO A 124 -2.66 -11.04 16.97
C PRO A 124 -1.22 -10.48 16.96
N THR A 125 -0.27 -11.17 17.56
CA THR A 125 1.14 -10.74 17.57
C THR A 125 1.75 -10.75 16.18
N ALA A 126 1.42 -11.75 15.36
CA ALA A 126 1.95 -11.87 14.00
C ALA A 126 1.40 -10.74 13.10
N ILE A 127 0.07 -10.54 13.08
CA ILE A 127 -0.51 -9.50 12.21
C ILE A 127 -0.05 -8.09 12.59
N VAL A 128 0.10 -7.80 13.89
CA VAL A 128 0.67 -6.52 14.36
C VAL A 128 2.12 -6.37 13.87
N GLY A 129 2.93 -7.43 13.98
CA GLY A 129 4.30 -7.44 13.48
C GLY A 129 4.38 -7.20 11.97
N ASP A 130 3.51 -7.86 11.19
CA ASP A 130 3.43 -7.71 9.74
C ASP A 130 3.05 -6.27 9.34
N LEU A 131 2.06 -5.68 10.02
CA LEU A 131 1.66 -4.29 9.78
C LEU A 131 2.78 -3.31 10.13
N MET A 132 3.47 -3.51 11.26
CA MET A 132 4.61 -2.66 11.64
C MET A 132 5.76 -2.73 10.63
N ALA A 133 6.02 -3.92 10.08
CA ALA A 133 7.01 -4.10 9.01
C ALA A 133 6.58 -3.34 7.74
N GLN A 134 5.31 -3.42 7.34
CA GLN A 134 4.78 -2.70 6.20
C GLN A 134 4.83 -1.17 6.41
N PHE A 135 4.50 -0.66 7.61
CA PHE A 135 4.61 0.77 7.93
C PHE A 135 6.07 1.24 7.82
N THR A 136 7.00 0.44 8.33
CA THR A 136 8.43 0.73 8.22
C THR A 136 8.89 0.76 6.76
N ALA A 137 8.46 -0.20 5.94
CA ALA A 137 8.76 -0.24 4.52
C ALA A 137 8.24 1.01 3.78
N CYS A 138 7.00 1.44 4.08
CA CYS A 138 6.44 2.67 3.50
C CYS A 138 7.24 3.91 3.91
N ARG A 139 7.58 4.07 5.19
CA ARG A 139 8.40 5.19 5.67
C ARG A 139 9.77 5.21 5.01
N THR A 140 10.46 4.07 4.98
CA THR A 140 11.74 3.93 4.28
C THR A 140 11.63 4.34 2.81
N GLY A 141 10.56 3.93 2.13
CA GLY A 141 10.32 4.32 0.74
C GLY A 141 10.13 5.83 0.57
N VAL A 142 9.40 6.48 1.48
CA VAL A 142 9.25 7.95 1.50
C VAL A 142 10.60 8.63 1.71
N ASP A 143 11.34 8.23 2.75
CA ASP A 143 12.63 8.83 3.13
C ASP A 143 13.68 8.67 2.03
N CYS A 144 13.76 7.48 1.43
CA CYS A 144 14.67 7.23 0.30
C CYS A 144 14.33 8.11 -0.91
N PHE A 145 13.05 8.26 -1.25
CA PHE A 145 12.67 9.11 -2.37
C PHE A 145 12.95 10.59 -2.09
N GLN A 146 12.65 11.07 -0.88
CA GLN A 146 12.99 12.44 -0.45
C GLN A 146 14.50 12.69 -0.51
N SER A 147 15.32 11.76 -0.03
CA SER A 147 16.79 11.87 -0.11
C SER A 147 17.32 11.94 -1.55
N ILE A 148 16.69 11.23 -2.50
CA ILE A 148 17.01 11.35 -3.93
C ILE A 148 16.70 12.77 -4.42
N VAL A 149 15.52 13.30 -4.05
CA VAL A 149 15.12 14.65 -4.46
C VAL A 149 16.00 15.72 -3.81
N GLU A 150 16.39 15.57 -2.56
CA GLU A 150 17.33 16.45 -1.88
C GLU A 150 18.69 16.48 -2.57
N ARG A 151 19.17 15.31 -3.01
CA ARG A 151 20.48 15.18 -3.68
C ARG A 151 20.50 15.75 -5.09
N PHE A 152 19.45 15.54 -5.90
CA PHE A 152 19.44 15.85 -7.33
C PHE A 152 18.51 16.99 -7.73
N GLY A 153 17.66 17.45 -6.82
CA GLY A 153 16.62 18.43 -7.07
C GLY A 153 15.38 17.84 -7.77
N TRP A 154 14.20 18.39 -7.43
CA TRP A 154 12.93 17.89 -7.99
C TRP A 154 12.89 17.95 -9.52
N THR A 155 13.40 19.02 -10.13
CA THR A 155 13.38 19.17 -11.60
C THR A 155 14.10 18.02 -12.30
N GLN A 156 15.29 17.66 -11.84
CA GLN A 156 16.05 16.54 -12.43
C GLN A 156 15.34 15.21 -12.19
N VAL A 157 14.85 14.98 -10.97
CA VAL A 157 14.14 13.75 -10.62
C VAL A 157 12.88 13.59 -11.46
N SER A 158 12.08 14.66 -11.63
CA SER A 158 10.86 14.57 -12.44
C SER A 158 11.13 14.26 -13.90
N LEU A 159 12.16 14.86 -14.50
CA LEU A 159 12.58 14.52 -15.87
C LEU A 159 13.00 13.05 -16.00
N SER A 160 13.73 12.54 -15.00
CA SER A 160 14.12 11.12 -14.99
C SER A 160 12.92 10.19 -14.85
N ILE A 161 11.91 10.57 -14.08
CA ILE A 161 10.64 9.83 -13.94
C ILE A 161 9.92 9.76 -15.29
N ASP A 162 9.77 10.89 -15.98
CA ASP A 162 9.12 10.96 -17.29
C ASP A 162 9.84 10.09 -18.30
N GLU A 163 11.18 10.11 -18.30
CA GLU A 163 12.01 9.27 -19.18
C GLU A 163 11.86 7.77 -18.87
N ILE A 164 11.83 7.37 -17.60
CA ILE A 164 11.59 5.98 -17.20
C ILE A 164 10.24 5.48 -17.74
N PHE A 165 9.18 6.29 -17.62
CA PHE A 165 7.87 5.89 -18.14
C PHE A 165 7.85 5.84 -19.66
N ARG A 166 8.50 6.77 -20.35
CA ARG A 166 8.62 6.76 -21.81
C ARG A 166 9.34 5.48 -22.30
N GLN A 167 10.45 5.13 -21.68
CA GLN A 167 11.20 3.91 -22.02
C GLN A 167 10.38 2.65 -21.74
N ALA A 168 9.67 2.58 -20.62
CA ALA A 168 8.80 1.45 -20.30
C ALA A 168 7.68 1.27 -21.33
N GLU A 169 7.05 2.36 -21.79
CA GLU A 169 6.03 2.30 -22.84
C GLU A 169 6.60 1.84 -24.19
N GLU A 170 7.81 2.25 -24.54
CA GLU A 170 8.47 1.81 -25.77
C GLU A 170 8.79 0.31 -25.72
N MET A 171 9.37 -0.16 -24.62
CA MET A 171 9.68 -1.58 -24.44
C MET A 171 8.40 -2.45 -24.49
N ASP A 172 7.29 -1.98 -23.92
CA ASP A 172 6.03 -2.71 -23.95
C ASP A 172 5.47 -2.83 -25.38
N LYS A 173 5.58 -1.76 -26.17
CA LYS A 173 5.17 -1.76 -27.60
C LYS A 173 6.02 -2.67 -28.47
N GLU A 174 7.31 -2.83 -28.16
CA GLU A 174 8.22 -3.72 -28.90
C GLU A 174 8.05 -5.20 -28.54
N SER A 175 7.38 -5.50 -27.41
CA SER A 175 7.16 -6.86 -26.92
C SER A 175 5.89 -7.52 -27.45
N VAL A 176 5.05 -6.78 -28.17
CA VAL A 176 3.78 -7.23 -28.79
C VAL A 176 3.98 -7.38 -30.32
#